data_a6e386016b3e27c5dd42ddb8078832c5
#
_entry.id   a6e386016b3e27c5dd42ddb8078832c5
#
_cell.length_a   1.000
_cell.length_b   1.000
_cell.length_c   1.000
_cell.angle_alpha   90.00
_cell.angle_beta   90.00
_cell.angle_gamma   90.00
#
_symmetry.space_group_name_H-M   'P 1'
#
loop_
_entity.id
_entity.type
_entity.pdbx_description
1 polymer ?
#
loop_
_entity_poly.entity_id
_entity_poly.type
_entity_poly.pdbx_seq_one_letter_code
_entity_poly.pdbx_strand_id
1 'polypeptide(L)'
;MNKIPNEAIPDCFKYSKHAFEGKITKEEARLKIHEELDINFGSARDYYLYYNYLITGNKPTWVLNNYTLGYFLEKILEDYKNDNEQKKKTLLHFKKLIEKFEGEKVGSKKSMRVIYEKYIKLV
;
A
#
# COMPACT_ATOMS: atom_id res chain seq x y z
N MET A 1 -16.31 6.25 -14.01
CA MET A 1 -15.26 6.30 -12.98
C MET A 1 -13.89 6.18 -13.64
N ASN A 2 -13.03 7.14 -13.42
CA ASN A 2 -11.72 7.14 -14.06
C ASN A 2 -10.82 6.10 -13.44
N LYS A 3 -10.26 5.26 -14.32
CA LYS A 3 -9.28 4.27 -13.90
C LYS A 3 -7.97 4.99 -13.57
N ILE A 4 -7.41 4.73 -12.39
CA ILE A 4 -6.14 5.32 -12.02
C ILE A 4 -5.05 4.63 -12.84
N PRO A 5 -4.27 5.39 -13.63
CA PRO A 5 -3.22 4.77 -14.44
C PRO A 5 -2.09 4.23 -13.56
N ASN A 6 -1.53 3.09 -13.98
CA ASN A 6 -0.43 2.48 -13.22
C ASN A 6 0.78 3.40 -13.10
N GLU A 7 1.01 4.27 -14.09
CA GLU A 7 2.11 5.22 -14.04
C GLU A 7 2.01 6.23 -12.89
N ALA A 8 0.82 6.44 -12.34
CA ALA A 8 0.63 7.35 -11.21
C ALA A 8 1.04 6.71 -9.88
N ILE A 9 1.10 5.38 -9.81
CA ILE A 9 1.34 4.68 -8.55
C ILE A 9 2.71 4.98 -7.93
N PRO A 10 3.81 5.07 -8.69
CA PRO A 10 5.10 5.45 -8.08
C PRO A 10 5.04 6.78 -7.33
N ASP A 11 4.32 7.77 -7.86
CA ASP A 11 4.18 9.06 -7.19
C ASP A 11 3.25 8.98 -5.98
N CYS A 12 2.20 8.15 -6.05
CA CYS A 12 1.36 7.87 -4.88
C CYS A 12 2.20 7.29 -3.75
N PHE A 13 3.09 6.37 -4.08
CA PHE A 13 4.01 5.77 -3.09
C PHE A 13 4.95 6.83 -2.52
N LYS A 14 5.55 7.64 -3.38
CA LYS A 14 6.49 8.69 -2.96
C LYS A 14 5.85 9.65 -1.95
N TYR A 15 4.66 10.16 -2.25
CA TYR A 15 3.99 11.09 -1.35
C TYR A 15 3.57 10.43 -0.05
N SER A 16 3.11 9.17 -0.12
CA SER A 16 2.74 8.41 1.07
C SER A 16 3.95 8.20 1.99
N LYS A 17 5.09 7.85 1.41
CA LYS A 17 6.35 7.66 2.14
C LYS A 17 6.82 8.97 2.78
N HIS A 18 6.76 10.08 2.04
CA HIS A 18 7.16 11.38 2.57
C HIS A 18 6.29 11.81 3.75
N ALA A 19 4.98 11.53 3.67
CA ALA A 19 4.07 11.83 4.79
C ALA A 19 4.39 10.96 5.99
N PHE A 20 4.68 9.68 5.78
CA PHE A 20 5.04 8.76 6.85
C PHE A 20 6.35 9.21 7.54
N GLU A 21 7.30 9.70 6.76
CA GLU A 21 8.60 10.16 7.26
C GLU A 21 8.54 11.55 7.88
N GLY A 22 7.40 12.22 7.82
CA GLY A 22 7.23 13.55 8.38
C GLY A 22 7.76 14.68 7.51
N LYS A 23 8.12 14.41 6.26
CA LYS A 23 8.61 15.44 5.33
C LYS A 23 7.50 16.35 4.83
N ILE A 24 6.29 15.81 4.74
CA ILE A 24 5.06 16.57 4.43
C ILE A 24 3.96 16.04 5.36
N THR A 25 2.85 16.77 5.47
CA THR A 25 1.71 16.29 6.27
C THR A 25 0.88 15.29 5.46
N LYS A 26 0.01 14.55 6.14
CA LYS A 26 -0.95 13.64 5.48
C LYS A 26 -1.84 14.42 4.53
N GLU A 27 -2.27 15.60 4.94
CA GLU A 27 -3.12 16.47 4.12
C GLU A 27 -2.41 16.94 2.88
N GLU A 28 -1.13 17.30 2.99
CA GLU A 28 -0.32 17.69 1.84
C GLU A 28 -0.14 16.53 0.86
N ALA A 29 0.10 15.33 1.37
CA ALA A 29 0.22 14.13 0.53
C ALA A 29 -1.08 13.88 -0.23
N ARG A 30 -2.21 13.97 0.46
CA ARG A 30 -3.53 13.79 -0.13
C ARG A 30 -3.79 14.82 -1.23
N LEU A 31 -3.47 16.09 -0.96
CA LEU A 31 -3.65 17.15 -1.94
C LEU A 31 -2.75 16.94 -3.17
N LYS A 32 -1.49 16.59 -2.96
CA LYS A 32 -0.58 16.35 -4.08
C LYS A 32 -1.06 15.20 -4.96
N ILE A 33 -1.50 14.11 -4.35
CA ILE A 33 -2.04 12.96 -5.09
C ILE A 33 -3.28 13.38 -5.87
N HIS A 34 -4.18 14.13 -5.24
CA HIS A 34 -5.39 14.60 -5.88
C HIS A 34 -5.10 15.57 -7.03
N GLU A 35 -4.31 16.60 -6.77
CA GLU A 35 -4.09 17.70 -7.73
C GLU A 35 -3.11 17.32 -8.84
N GLU A 36 -2.01 16.66 -8.50
CA GLU A 36 -0.96 16.37 -9.49
C GLU A 36 -1.23 15.11 -10.30
N LEU A 37 -1.93 14.14 -9.72
CA LEU A 37 -2.16 12.85 -10.36
C LEU A 37 -3.59 12.65 -10.82
N ASP A 38 -4.44 13.67 -10.64
CA ASP A 38 -5.85 13.63 -11.04
C ASP A 38 -6.61 12.45 -10.42
N ILE A 39 -6.32 12.17 -9.16
CA ILE A 39 -6.98 11.11 -8.41
C ILE A 39 -8.04 11.72 -7.51
N ASN A 40 -9.21 11.08 -7.41
CA ASN A 40 -10.31 11.53 -6.56
C ASN A 40 -9.81 11.84 -5.15
N PHE A 41 -10.24 12.98 -4.59
CA PHE A 41 -9.78 13.45 -3.28
C PHE A 41 -10.08 12.42 -2.18
N GLY A 42 -11.24 11.75 -2.24
CA GLY A 42 -11.58 10.70 -1.28
C GLY A 42 -10.64 9.50 -1.36
N SER A 43 -10.29 9.10 -2.60
CA SER A 43 -9.40 7.96 -2.83
C SER A 43 -7.94 8.27 -2.52
N ALA A 44 -7.54 9.53 -2.65
CA ALA A 44 -6.14 9.93 -2.46
C ALA A 44 -5.63 9.61 -1.05
N ARG A 45 -6.51 9.65 -0.06
CA ARG A 45 -6.17 9.32 1.32
C ARG A 45 -5.78 7.85 1.50
N ASP A 46 -6.37 6.96 0.71
CA ASP A 46 -6.21 5.53 0.88
C ASP A 46 -4.78 5.06 0.64
N TYR A 47 -4.04 5.74 -0.21
CA TYR A 47 -2.64 5.39 -0.48
C TYR A 47 -1.77 5.56 0.77
N TYR A 48 -1.89 6.69 1.46
CA TYR A 48 -1.17 6.92 2.71
C TYR A 48 -1.58 5.91 3.77
N LEU A 49 -2.88 5.64 3.89
CA LEU A 49 -3.38 4.71 4.89
C LEU A 49 -2.88 3.29 4.64
N TYR A 50 -2.79 2.88 3.38
CA TYR A 50 -2.26 1.56 3.04
C TYR A 50 -0.76 1.47 3.36
N TYR A 51 0.00 2.50 2.99
CA TYR A 51 1.43 2.56 3.32
C TYR A 51 1.64 2.42 4.82
N ASN A 52 0.94 3.24 5.59
CA ASN A 52 1.03 3.21 7.04
C ASN A 52 0.65 1.84 7.60
N TYR A 53 -0.39 1.21 7.06
CA TYR A 53 -0.81 -0.11 7.50
C TYR A 53 0.28 -1.17 7.28
N LEU A 54 0.91 -1.16 6.12
CA LEU A 54 1.94 -2.15 5.83
C LEU A 54 3.10 -2.08 6.81
N ILE A 55 3.45 -0.90 7.27
CA ILE A 55 4.57 -0.73 8.20
C ILE A 55 4.16 -0.93 9.65
N THR A 56 3.05 -0.34 10.08
CA THR A 56 2.66 -0.30 11.50
C THR A 56 1.61 -1.33 11.90
N GLY A 57 0.87 -1.87 10.93
CA GLY A 57 -0.24 -2.77 11.22
C GLY A 57 -1.50 -2.06 11.70
N ASN A 58 -1.54 -0.73 11.67
CA ASN A 58 -2.72 0.02 12.05
C ASN A 58 -3.84 -0.23 11.06
N LYS A 59 -5.07 -0.11 11.53
CA LYS A 59 -6.30 -0.48 10.82
C LYS A 59 -6.27 -0.15 9.32
N PRO A 60 -6.46 -1.17 8.44
CA PRO A 60 -6.54 -0.93 7.00
C PRO A 60 -7.88 -0.30 6.62
N THR A 61 -7.91 0.39 5.49
CA THR A 61 -9.15 0.98 4.98
C THR A 61 -9.66 0.19 3.77
N TRP A 62 -9.70 0.81 2.60
CA TRP A 62 -10.31 0.23 1.42
C TRP A 62 -9.36 -0.64 0.62
N VAL A 63 -9.93 -1.51 -0.21
CA VAL A 63 -9.15 -2.34 -1.13
C VAL A 63 -8.67 -1.48 -2.28
N LEU A 64 -7.35 -1.36 -2.41
CA LEU A 64 -6.74 -0.79 -3.60
C LEU A 64 -6.60 -1.90 -4.64
N ASN A 65 -6.33 -1.55 -5.90
CA ASN A 65 -6.18 -2.58 -6.93
C ASN A 65 -4.91 -3.40 -6.69
N ASN A 66 -4.85 -4.60 -7.30
CA ASN A 66 -3.74 -5.52 -7.06
C ASN A 66 -2.38 -4.94 -7.46
N TYR A 67 -2.33 -4.15 -8.52
CA TYR A 67 -1.09 -3.51 -8.93
C TYR A 67 -0.54 -2.61 -7.82
N THR A 68 -1.41 -1.77 -7.24
CA THR A 68 -1.03 -0.87 -6.16
C THR A 68 -0.59 -1.63 -4.92
N LEU A 69 -1.35 -2.66 -4.54
CA LEU A 69 -1.05 -3.47 -3.37
C LEU A 69 0.34 -4.10 -3.51
N GLY A 70 0.62 -4.68 -4.66
CA GLY A 70 1.92 -5.33 -4.91
C GLY A 70 3.06 -4.33 -5.02
N TYR A 71 2.83 -3.21 -5.70
CA TYR A 71 3.86 -2.19 -5.87
C TYR A 71 4.33 -1.64 -4.52
N PHE A 72 3.37 -1.27 -3.66
CA PHE A 72 3.70 -0.74 -2.34
C PHE A 72 4.45 -1.77 -1.50
N LEU A 73 3.98 -3.03 -1.52
CA LEU A 73 4.63 -4.09 -0.77
C LEU A 73 6.09 -4.27 -1.23
N GLU A 74 6.30 -4.37 -2.54
CA GLU A 74 7.63 -4.55 -3.12
C GLU A 74 8.58 -3.40 -2.73
N LYS A 75 8.10 -2.17 -2.87
CA LYS A 75 8.93 -0.99 -2.59
C LYS A 75 9.26 -0.85 -1.11
N ILE A 76 8.33 -1.18 -0.22
CA ILE A 76 8.60 -1.17 1.21
C ILE A 76 9.65 -2.24 1.55
N LEU A 77 9.53 -3.43 0.99
CA LEU A 77 10.51 -4.49 1.23
C LEU A 77 11.90 -4.10 0.71
N GLU A 78 11.96 -3.38 -0.42
CA GLU A 78 13.22 -2.83 -0.92
C GLU A 78 13.82 -1.81 0.03
N ASP A 79 12.99 -0.87 0.51
CA ASP A 79 13.44 0.17 1.43
C ASP A 79 13.97 -0.41 2.74
N TYR A 80 13.42 -1.52 3.18
CA TYR A 80 13.82 -2.20 4.41
C TYR A 80 14.63 -3.46 4.14
N LYS A 81 15.33 -3.54 3.02
CA LYS A 81 16.05 -4.75 2.61
C LYS A 81 17.06 -5.25 3.65
N ASN A 82 17.61 -4.36 4.46
CA ASN A 82 18.57 -4.70 5.51
C ASN A 82 17.93 -4.83 6.90
N ASP A 83 16.60 -4.73 6.98
CA ASP A 83 15.85 -4.83 8.22
C ASP A 83 14.89 -6.00 8.14
N ASN A 84 15.38 -7.20 8.47
CA ASN A 84 14.58 -8.41 8.38
C ASN A 84 13.37 -8.39 9.30
N GLU A 85 13.48 -7.75 10.44
CA GLU A 85 12.37 -7.66 11.39
C GLU A 85 11.21 -6.86 10.79
N GLN A 86 11.50 -5.70 10.21
CA GLN A 86 10.46 -4.89 9.57
C GLN A 86 9.87 -5.59 8.35
N LYS A 87 10.71 -6.28 7.56
CA LYS A 87 10.20 -7.02 6.40
C LYS A 87 9.19 -8.09 6.83
N LYS A 88 9.49 -8.82 7.88
CA LYS A 88 8.58 -9.85 8.41
C LYS A 88 7.28 -9.23 8.91
N LYS A 89 7.36 -8.10 9.61
CA LYS A 89 6.16 -7.39 10.09
C LYS A 89 5.28 -6.95 8.93
N THR A 90 5.89 -6.36 7.91
CA THR A 90 5.15 -5.89 6.72
C THR A 90 4.45 -7.05 6.02
N LEU A 91 5.14 -8.17 5.84
CA LEU A 91 4.53 -9.35 5.23
C LEU A 91 3.41 -9.93 6.08
N LEU A 92 3.56 -9.91 7.40
CA LEU A 92 2.50 -10.35 8.31
C LEU A 92 1.26 -9.46 8.17
N HIS A 93 1.46 -8.14 8.09
CA HIS A 93 0.35 -7.21 7.90
C HIS A 93 -0.35 -7.45 6.57
N PHE A 94 0.41 -7.71 5.51
CA PHE A 94 -0.15 -8.01 4.20
C PHE A 94 -0.97 -9.31 4.24
N LYS A 95 -0.46 -10.34 4.90
CA LYS A 95 -1.18 -11.61 5.07
C LYS A 95 -2.50 -11.40 5.80
N LYS A 96 -2.48 -10.62 6.88
CA LYS A 96 -3.69 -10.31 7.64
C LYS A 96 -4.72 -9.57 6.78
N LEU A 97 -4.26 -8.71 5.89
CA LEU A 97 -5.14 -8.00 4.97
C LEU A 97 -5.82 -8.98 4.00
N ILE A 98 -5.07 -9.94 3.47
CA ILE A 98 -5.62 -10.99 2.60
C ILE A 98 -6.71 -11.76 3.35
N GLU A 99 -6.43 -12.20 4.56
CA GLU A 99 -7.36 -12.99 5.37
C GLU A 99 -8.62 -12.19 5.69
N LYS A 100 -8.48 -10.90 5.97
CA LYS A 100 -9.62 -10.03 6.22
C LYS A 100 -10.55 -9.96 5.01
N PHE A 101 -10.00 -9.74 3.82
CA PHE A 101 -10.81 -9.62 2.61
C PHE A 101 -11.43 -10.96 2.21
N GLU A 102 -10.74 -12.07 2.43
CA GLU A 102 -11.30 -13.39 2.18
C GLU A 102 -12.49 -13.66 3.11
N GLY A 103 -12.36 -13.27 4.38
CA GLY A 103 -13.43 -13.42 5.36
C GLY A 103 -14.64 -12.56 5.05
N GLU A 104 -14.44 -11.38 4.45
CA GLU A 104 -15.51 -10.49 4.06
C GLU A 104 -16.10 -10.83 2.68
N LYS A 105 -15.53 -11.82 2.02
CA LYS A 105 -15.94 -12.25 0.67
C LYS A 105 -15.88 -11.11 -0.36
N VAL A 106 -14.89 -10.27 -0.25
CA VAL A 106 -14.69 -9.14 -1.14
C VAL A 106 -13.85 -9.58 -2.34
N GLY A 107 -14.48 -10.28 -3.28
CA GLY A 107 -13.83 -10.76 -4.50
C GLY A 107 -12.78 -11.85 -4.26
N SER A 108 -12.11 -12.27 -5.33
CA SER A 108 -11.04 -13.27 -5.25
C SER A 108 -9.73 -12.63 -4.79
N LYS A 109 -9.06 -13.27 -3.83
CA LYS A 109 -7.78 -12.81 -3.30
C LYS A 109 -6.60 -13.70 -3.71
N LYS A 110 -6.79 -14.52 -4.72
CA LYS A 110 -5.72 -15.37 -5.25
C LYS A 110 -4.49 -14.57 -5.67
N SER A 111 -4.71 -13.42 -6.34
CA SER A 111 -3.62 -12.56 -6.78
C SER A 111 -2.81 -12.02 -5.62
N MET A 112 -3.48 -11.65 -4.54
CA MET A 112 -2.79 -11.17 -3.33
C MET A 112 -1.97 -12.29 -2.69
N ARG A 113 -2.50 -13.51 -2.65
CA ARG A 113 -1.76 -14.64 -2.09
C ARG A 113 -0.52 -14.96 -2.93
N VAL A 114 -0.61 -14.87 -4.24
CA VAL A 114 0.54 -15.08 -5.13
C VAL A 114 1.62 -14.05 -4.82
N ILE A 115 1.24 -12.79 -4.64
CA ILE A 115 2.17 -11.72 -4.26
C ILE A 115 2.82 -12.03 -2.92
N TYR A 116 2.04 -12.42 -1.92
CA TYR A 116 2.54 -12.74 -0.60
C TYR A 116 3.56 -13.90 -0.66
N GLU A 117 3.21 -14.98 -1.35
CA GLU A 117 4.07 -16.14 -1.47
C GLU A 117 5.39 -15.83 -2.17
N LYS A 118 5.33 -14.94 -3.18
CA LYS A 118 6.53 -14.50 -3.89
C LYS A 118 7.51 -13.82 -2.94
N TYR A 119 7.01 -12.93 -2.08
CA TYR A 119 7.89 -12.12 -1.23
C TYR A 119 8.27 -12.79 0.09
N ILE A 120 7.43 -13.68 0.64
CA ILE A 120 7.77 -14.36 1.89
C ILE A 120 9.00 -15.27 1.71
N LYS A 121 9.25 -15.75 0.51
CA LYS A 121 10.42 -16.57 0.21
C LYS A 121 11.72 -15.80 0.23
N LEU A 122 11.65 -14.47 0.17
CA LEU A 122 12.83 -13.60 0.14
C LEU A 122 13.23 -13.11 1.53
N VAL A 123 12.54 -13.53 2.56
CA VAL A 123 12.76 -13.06 3.94
C VAL A 123 13.26 -14.15 4.84
#